data_a2537ce4cea8edae6a3d0ee9f93a9df3
#
_entry.id   a2537ce4cea8edae6a3d0ee9f93a9df3
#
_cell.length_a   1.000
_cell.length_b   1.000
_cell.length_c   1.000
_cell.angle_alpha   90.00
_cell.angle_beta   90.00
_cell.angle_gamma   90.00
#
_symmetry.space_group_name_H-M   'P 1'
#
loop_
_entity.id
_entity.type
_entity.pdbx_description
1 polymer ?
#
loop_
_entity_poly.entity_id
_entity_poly.type
_entity_poly.pdbx_seq_one_letter_code
_entity_poly.pdbx_strand_id
1 'polypeptide(L)'
;MNVGHIVQVIGVVVDVRFPPGQVPDIYSALKIAREGQDDLTLEVAQHLGNNCVRTVAMSATDGLVRGMEVADTGKPITVPVGRDVLGRVVDVLGLPIDGKGKIESKNYYPIHRSAPPLVEQSTRAEQLETGLKVVDLLVPFLKGGKVGMFGGAGVGKTVIVMELINNIAKQHGGISVFAGVGERTREGNDLYREMTESGVLDKTTMVFGQMNEPPGARLRVALTGLCMAEFFRDAEGADTLLFIDNIFRFTQAGSEVSALLGRMPSAVGYQPTLATEMGQMQERITSTRKGSVTSVQAIYVPADDLTDPAPATTFAHLDATVVLSRQIAELGIYPAVDPLDSTSRILDPHVVGQDHYQIARGVQMVLQRYKELQDIIAILGMEELSDEDKLTVARARKLQRFLSQPFHVAETFTGMPGVYVSLKDTMRGFKEILEGKHDNLPEEAFYMVGTIDDAVAKGKRLAEGSA
;
A
#
# COMPACT_ATOMS: atom_id res chain seq x y z
N MET A 1 17.27 -10.11 -35.46
CA MET A 1 16.55 -10.44 -34.24
C MET A 1 16.97 -11.84 -33.85
N ASN A 2 17.39 -12.07 -32.62
CA ASN A 2 17.79 -13.39 -32.17
C ASN A 2 16.52 -14.25 -31.98
N VAL A 3 16.46 -15.44 -32.58
CA VAL A 3 15.27 -16.31 -32.57
C VAL A 3 15.64 -17.66 -31.99
N GLY A 4 14.92 -18.05 -30.95
CA GLY A 4 14.96 -19.38 -30.36
C GLY A 4 13.72 -20.19 -30.71
N HIS A 5 13.68 -21.43 -30.23
CA HIS A 5 12.54 -22.33 -30.42
C HIS A 5 12.13 -23.01 -29.11
N ILE A 6 10.84 -23.15 -28.90
CA ILE A 6 10.30 -23.85 -27.74
C ILE A 6 10.77 -25.29 -27.71
N VAL A 7 11.37 -25.71 -26.60
CA VAL A 7 11.80 -27.10 -26.34
C VAL A 7 10.78 -27.82 -25.48
N GLN A 8 10.23 -27.15 -24.49
CA GLN A 8 9.31 -27.72 -23.51
C GLN A 8 8.38 -26.65 -22.93
N VAL A 9 7.14 -27.03 -22.63
CA VAL A 9 6.17 -26.19 -21.91
C VAL A 9 5.70 -26.95 -20.68
N ILE A 10 5.82 -26.33 -19.50
CA ILE A 10 5.41 -26.90 -18.21
C ILE A 10 4.55 -25.85 -17.50
N GLY A 11 3.25 -25.87 -17.76
CA GLY A 11 2.35 -24.82 -17.28
C GLY A 11 2.81 -23.44 -17.82
N VAL A 12 3.09 -22.51 -16.91
CA VAL A 12 3.56 -21.14 -17.26
C VAL A 12 5.07 -21.04 -17.46
N VAL A 13 5.80 -22.15 -17.32
CA VAL A 13 7.25 -22.22 -17.57
C VAL A 13 7.50 -22.78 -18.97
N VAL A 14 8.30 -22.07 -19.75
CA VAL A 14 8.64 -22.42 -21.12
C VAL A 14 10.15 -22.48 -21.28
N ASP A 15 10.67 -23.63 -21.70
CA ASP A 15 12.09 -23.79 -22.02
C ASP A 15 12.32 -23.50 -23.50
N VAL A 16 13.27 -22.61 -23.78
CA VAL A 16 13.57 -22.12 -25.13
C VAL A 16 15.03 -22.35 -25.43
N ARG A 17 15.34 -22.90 -26.62
CA ARG A 17 16.71 -23.08 -27.11
C ARG A 17 17.05 -22.01 -28.12
N PHE A 18 18.21 -21.38 -27.94
CA PHE A 18 18.78 -20.37 -28.82
C PHE A 18 19.99 -20.93 -29.60
N PRO A 19 20.40 -20.25 -30.66
CA PRO A 19 21.64 -20.57 -31.34
C PRO A 19 22.85 -20.42 -30.40
N PRO A 20 23.95 -21.16 -30.63
CA PRO A 20 25.16 -21.06 -29.83
C PRO A 20 25.70 -19.63 -29.79
N GLY A 21 26.03 -19.17 -28.58
CA GLY A 21 26.55 -17.82 -28.35
C GLY A 21 25.55 -16.68 -28.41
N GLN A 22 24.26 -17.00 -28.53
CA GLN A 22 23.16 -16.01 -28.60
C GLN A 22 22.09 -16.24 -27.51
N VAL A 23 22.51 -16.71 -26.36
CA VAL A 23 21.60 -16.96 -25.24
C VAL A 23 21.22 -15.63 -24.59
N PRO A 24 19.92 -15.30 -24.46
CA PRO A 24 19.46 -14.07 -23.81
C PRO A 24 19.87 -13.99 -22.36
N ASP A 25 20.08 -12.78 -21.87
CA ASP A 25 20.39 -12.52 -20.46
C ASP A 25 19.19 -12.81 -19.55
N ILE A 26 19.47 -13.03 -18.28
CA ILE A 26 18.43 -13.14 -17.24
C ILE A 26 17.60 -11.84 -17.23
N TYR A 27 16.29 -11.98 -17.06
CA TYR A 27 15.26 -10.95 -17.15
C TYR A 27 14.99 -10.41 -18.57
N SER A 28 15.66 -10.89 -19.61
CA SER A 28 15.29 -10.54 -20.98
C SER A 28 13.85 -10.93 -21.29
N ALA A 29 13.14 -10.02 -21.95
CA ALA A 29 11.79 -10.29 -22.46
C ALA A 29 11.85 -10.99 -23.81
N LEU A 30 11.17 -12.09 -23.93
CA LEU A 30 11.01 -12.84 -25.17
C LEU A 30 9.56 -12.74 -25.64
N LYS A 31 9.33 -12.80 -26.95
CA LYS A 31 7.99 -12.75 -27.54
C LYS A 31 7.70 -13.94 -28.40
N ILE A 32 6.48 -14.45 -28.29
CA ILE A 32 5.91 -15.49 -29.12
C ILE A 32 4.71 -14.91 -29.85
N ALA A 33 4.76 -14.84 -31.17
CA ALA A 33 3.61 -14.46 -31.97
C ALA A 33 2.57 -15.59 -31.96
N ARG A 34 1.29 -15.25 -31.75
CA ARG A 34 0.17 -16.18 -31.74
C ARG A 34 -0.87 -15.74 -32.77
N GLU A 35 -1.32 -16.66 -33.59
CA GLU A 35 -2.37 -16.36 -34.57
C GLU A 35 -3.70 -16.03 -33.89
N GLY A 36 -4.26 -14.86 -34.22
CA GLY A 36 -5.56 -14.42 -33.67
C GLY A 36 -5.58 -14.03 -32.20
N GLN A 37 -4.42 -13.93 -31.57
CA GLN A 37 -4.26 -13.51 -30.17
C GLN A 37 -3.11 -12.52 -30.05
N ASP A 38 -3.04 -11.84 -28.89
CA ASP A 38 -1.90 -10.99 -28.55
C ASP A 38 -0.62 -11.81 -28.38
N ASP A 39 0.52 -11.21 -28.69
CA ASP A 39 1.84 -11.79 -28.49
C ASP A 39 2.01 -12.20 -27.02
N LEU A 40 2.48 -13.43 -26.78
CA LEU A 40 2.85 -13.85 -25.44
C LEU A 40 4.24 -13.34 -25.08
N THR A 41 4.34 -12.67 -23.95
CA THR A 41 5.62 -12.24 -23.37
C THR A 41 6.09 -13.27 -22.34
N LEU A 42 7.35 -13.71 -22.49
CA LEU A 42 8.07 -14.54 -21.54
C LEU A 42 9.21 -13.73 -20.93
N GLU A 43 9.58 -14.03 -19.70
CA GLU A 43 10.76 -13.46 -19.04
C GLU A 43 11.78 -14.57 -18.76
N VAL A 44 13.04 -14.37 -19.13
CA VAL A 44 14.12 -15.32 -18.85
C VAL A 44 14.40 -15.36 -17.35
N ALA A 45 14.19 -16.53 -16.73
CA ALA A 45 14.38 -16.73 -15.29
C ALA A 45 15.66 -17.50 -14.94
N GLN A 46 16.13 -18.36 -15.86
CA GLN A 46 17.28 -19.25 -15.60
C GLN A 46 17.95 -19.71 -16.88
N HIS A 47 19.27 -19.84 -16.85
CA HIS A 47 20.03 -20.56 -17.87
C HIS A 47 20.14 -22.04 -17.51
N LEU A 48 19.78 -22.94 -18.42
CA LEU A 48 19.80 -24.39 -18.21
C LEU A 48 21.07 -25.07 -18.75
N GLY A 49 21.93 -24.31 -19.44
CA GLY A 49 23.01 -24.88 -20.24
C GLY A 49 22.56 -25.31 -21.64
N ASN A 50 23.49 -25.76 -22.48
CA ASN A 50 23.21 -26.21 -23.86
C ASN A 50 22.39 -25.20 -24.70
N ASN A 51 22.66 -23.92 -24.51
CA ASN A 51 21.96 -22.80 -25.14
C ASN A 51 20.45 -22.74 -24.84
N CYS A 52 19.99 -23.35 -23.76
CA CYS A 52 18.62 -23.33 -23.31
C CYS A 52 18.43 -22.36 -22.15
N VAL A 53 17.34 -21.62 -22.21
CA VAL A 53 16.86 -20.77 -21.12
C VAL A 53 15.50 -21.25 -20.64
N ARG A 54 15.26 -21.13 -19.35
CA ARG A 54 13.95 -21.34 -18.72
C ARG A 54 13.30 -20.01 -18.51
N THR A 55 12.07 -19.89 -18.95
CA THR A 55 11.32 -18.64 -18.92
C THR A 55 10.01 -18.78 -18.19
N VAL A 56 9.46 -17.65 -17.72
CA VAL A 56 8.15 -17.56 -17.08
C VAL A 56 7.24 -16.72 -17.94
N ALA A 57 6.05 -17.21 -18.23
CA ALA A 57 5.06 -16.53 -19.04
C ALA A 57 4.31 -15.45 -18.23
N MET A 58 4.02 -14.32 -18.87
CA MET A 58 3.25 -13.21 -18.32
C MET A 58 1.74 -13.34 -18.59
N SER A 59 1.34 -14.27 -19.45
CA SER A 59 -0.07 -14.63 -19.69
C SER A 59 -0.21 -16.14 -19.94
N ALA A 60 -1.42 -16.62 -20.21
CA ALA A 60 -1.70 -18.03 -20.44
C ALA A 60 -0.86 -18.62 -21.58
N THR A 61 -0.39 -19.85 -21.38
CA THR A 61 0.46 -20.60 -22.33
C THR A 61 -0.32 -21.56 -23.23
N ASP A 62 -1.65 -21.49 -23.20
CA ASP A 62 -2.50 -22.35 -24.01
C ASP A 62 -2.18 -22.18 -25.51
N GLY A 63 -2.16 -23.29 -26.21
CA GLY A 63 -1.85 -23.34 -27.65
C GLY A 63 -0.36 -23.30 -28.00
N LEU A 64 0.55 -23.19 -27.02
CA LEU A 64 1.98 -23.29 -27.29
C LEU A 64 2.35 -24.72 -27.63
N VAL A 65 3.13 -24.87 -28.69
CA VAL A 65 3.66 -26.17 -29.11
C VAL A 65 5.19 -26.12 -29.24
N ARG A 66 5.81 -27.28 -29.08
CA ARG A 66 7.24 -27.44 -29.27
C ARG A 66 7.65 -27.05 -30.69
N GLY A 67 8.75 -26.33 -30.84
CA GLY A 67 9.26 -25.86 -32.11
C GLY A 67 8.77 -24.50 -32.55
N MET A 68 7.80 -23.88 -31.86
CA MET A 68 7.40 -22.48 -32.13
C MET A 68 8.57 -21.54 -31.97
N GLU A 69 8.63 -20.51 -32.80
CA GLU A 69 9.64 -19.46 -32.76
C GLU A 69 9.43 -18.52 -31.58
N VAL A 70 10.52 -18.14 -30.95
CA VAL A 70 10.57 -17.21 -29.83
C VAL A 70 11.58 -16.12 -30.12
N ALA A 71 11.11 -14.90 -30.27
CA ALA A 71 11.95 -13.76 -30.58
C ALA A 71 12.51 -13.13 -29.29
N ASP A 72 13.82 -12.94 -29.22
CA ASP A 72 14.47 -12.18 -28.17
C ASP A 72 14.33 -10.67 -28.47
N THR A 73 13.83 -9.90 -27.51
CA THR A 73 13.69 -8.45 -27.64
C THR A 73 14.99 -7.70 -27.36
N GLY A 74 16.01 -8.38 -26.82
CA GLY A 74 17.31 -7.81 -26.43
C GLY A 74 17.24 -6.86 -25.22
N LYS A 75 16.12 -6.85 -24.49
CA LYS A 75 15.90 -5.99 -23.32
C LYS A 75 14.93 -6.62 -22.33
N PRO A 76 14.95 -6.23 -21.05
CA PRO A 76 13.95 -6.67 -20.10
C PRO A 76 12.54 -6.13 -20.44
N ILE A 77 11.52 -6.61 -19.72
CA ILE A 77 10.16 -6.06 -19.82
C ILE A 77 10.22 -4.56 -19.52
N THR A 78 9.74 -3.76 -20.49
CA THR A 78 9.67 -2.30 -20.40
C THR A 78 8.22 -1.85 -20.46
N VAL A 79 7.86 -0.88 -19.64
CA VAL A 79 6.50 -0.37 -19.50
C VAL A 79 6.46 1.14 -19.75
N PRO A 80 5.34 1.68 -20.28
CA PRO A 80 5.18 3.11 -20.44
C PRO A 80 5.17 3.79 -19.07
N VAL A 81 5.79 4.95 -18.99
CA VAL A 81 5.86 5.76 -17.75
C VAL A 81 5.62 7.23 -18.08
N GLY A 82 5.30 8.02 -17.07
CA GLY A 82 5.07 9.44 -17.19
C GLY A 82 3.58 9.82 -17.17
N ARG A 83 3.26 11.03 -17.55
CA ARG A 83 1.90 11.56 -17.41
C ARG A 83 0.87 10.88 -18.30
N ASP A 84 1.32 10.22 -19.38
CA ASP A 84 0.46 9.50 -20.31
C ASP A 84 -0.21 8.26 -19.70
N VAL A 85 0.31 7.75 -18.56
CA VAL A 85 -0.29 6.63 -17.82
C VAL A 85 -1.26 7.08 -16.71
N LEU A 86 -1.34 8.38 -16.41
CA LEU A 86 -2.28 8.88 -15.39
C LEU A 86 -3.72 8.74 -15.90
N GLY A 87 -4.62 8.39 -15.00
CA GLY A 87 -6.02 8.13 -15.33
C GLY A 87 -6.26 6.81 -16.06
N ARG A 88 -5.23 5.97 -16.21
CA ARG A 88 -5.27 4.72 -16.95
C ARG A 88 -5.16 3.50 -16.04
N VAL A 89 -5.75 2.41 -16.49
CA VAL A 89 -5.60 1.08 -15.91
C VAL A 89 -4.84 0.19 -16.88
N VAL A 90 -3.75 -0.39 -16.39
CA VAL A 90 -2.85 -1.21 -17.22
C VAL A 90 -2.57 -2.57 -16.58
N ASP A 91 -2.13 -3.50 -17.40
CA ASP A 91 -1.65 -4.82 -16.97
C ASP A 91 -0.17 -4.81 -16.56
N VAL A 92 0.39 -5.97 -16.28
CA VAL A 92 1.82 -6.16 -15.91
C VAL A 92 2.79 -5.66 -16.97
N LEU A 93 2.41 -5.68 -18.24
CA LEU A 93 3.22 -5.21 -19.37
C LEU A 93 3.01 -3.72 -19.69
N GLY A 94 2.17 -3.02 -18.91
CA GLY A 94 1.79 -1.64 -19.16
C GLY A 94 0.80 -1.46 -20.32
N LEU A 95 0.16 -2.54 -20.73
CA LEU A 95 -0.89 -2.48 -21.76
C LEU A 95 -2.21 -2.05 -21.14
N PRO A 96 -2.96 -1.13 -21.79
CA PRO A 96 -4.22 -0.63 -21.23
C PRO A 96 -5.30 -1.71 -21.24
N ILE A 97 -5.99 -1.83 -20.10
CA ILE A 97 -7.12 -2.76 -19.90
C ILE A 97 -8.43 -2.01 -19.57
N ASP A 98 -8.42 -0.68 -19.66
CA ASP A 98 -9.52 0.22 -19.34
C ASP A 98 -10.45 0.54 -20.52
N GLY A 99 -10.19 -0.03 -21.70
CA GLY A 99 -10.98 0.23 -22.91
C GLY A 99 -10.79 1.62 -23.53
N LYS A 100 -9.88 2.46 -23.00
CA LYS A 100 -9.63 3.84 -23.48
C LYS A 100 -8.60 3.94 -24.63
N GLY A 101 -8.28 2.81 -25.27
CA GLY A 101 -7.31 2.77 -26.38
C GLY A 101 -5.85 2.73 -25.93
N LYS A 102 -4.94 2.69 -26.88
CA LYS A 102 -3.49 2.58 -26.64
C LYS A 102 -2.93 3.78 -25.88
N ILE A 103 -1.90 3.52 -25.07
CA ILE A 103 -1.13 4.57 -24.39
C ILE A 103 0.05 4.92 -25.33
N GLU A 104 0.07 6.16 -25.79
CA GLU A 104 1.17 6.70 -26.59
C GLU A 104 2.15 7.42 -25.66
N SER A 105 3.06 6.69 -25.05
CA SER A 105 4.11 7.27 -24.23
C SER A 105 5.43 7.37 -24.99
N LYS A 106 6.17 8.44 -24.72
CA LYS A 106 7.54 8.63 -25.20
C LYS A 106 8.58 8.00 -24.29
N ASN A 107 8.20 7.70 -23.06
CA ASN A 107 9.09 7.21 -22.02
C ASN A 107 8.74 5.78 -21.65
N TYR A 108 9.74 4.91 -21.68
CA TYR A 108 9.61 3.51 -21.28
C TYR A 108 10.73 3.16 -20.32
N TYR A 109 10.38 2.56 -19.19
CA TYR A 109 11.34 2.11 -18.19
C TYR A 109 11.30 0.59 -18.03
N PRO A 110 12.44 -0.06 -17.81
CA PRO A 110 12.48 -1.47 -17.46
C PRO A 110 11.92 -1.68 -16.05
N ILE A 111 11.14 -2.74 -15.84
CA ILE A 111 10.59 -3.07 -14.52
C ILE A 111 11.68 -3.53 -13.54
N HIS A 112 12.75 -4.14 -14.05
CA HIS A 112 13.92 -4.49 -13.26
C HIS A 112 14.91 -3.32 -13.24
N ARG A 113 14.99 -2.68 -12.11
CA ARG A 113 15.90 -1.56 -11.86
C ARG A 113 16.60 -1.75 -10.52
N SER A 114 17.80 -1.23 -10.39
CA SER A 114 18.51 -1.16 -9.13
C SER A 114 17.90 -0.09 -8.22
N ALA A 115 18.01 -0.29 -6.91
CA ALA A 115 17.70 0.76 -5.95
C ALA A 115 18.60 1.99 -6.18
N PRO A 116 18.13 3.21 -5.85
CA PRO A 116 18.97 4.39 -5.90
C PRO A 116 20.25 4.22 -5.08
N PRO A 117 21.42 4.63 -5.60
CA PRO A 117 22.67 4.53 -4.86
C PRO A 117 22.63 5.40 -3.60
N LEU A 118 23.37 5.03 -2.56
CA LEU A 118 23.40 5.72 -1.26
C LEU A 118 23.63 7.22 -1.38
N VAL A 119 24.46 7.64 -2.33
CA VAL A 119 24.77 9.06 -2.55
C VAL A 119 23.58 9.89 -3.06
N GLU A 120 22.60 9.26 -3.65
CA GLU A 120 21.37 9.92 -4.15
C GLU A 120 20.23 9.88 -3.14
N GLN A 121 20.28 9.00 -2.15
CA GLN A 121 19.24 8.87 -1.14
C GLN A 121 19.28 10.08 -0.19
N SER A 122 18.08 10.51 0.22
CA SER A 122 17.92 11.52 1.25
C SER A 122 18.05 10.88 2.62
N THR A 123 18.89 11.44 3.48
CA THR A 123 19.02 11.02 4.88
C THR A 123 18.09 11.79 5.82
N ARG A 124 17.31 12.73 5.29
CA ARG A 124 16.44 13.57 6.07
C ARG A 124 15.12 12.83 6.34
N ALA A 125 14.84 12.60 7.62
CA ALA A 125 13.56 12.06 8.02
C ALA A 125 12.53 13.20 8.09
N GLU A 126 11.55 13.16 7.17
CA GLU A 126 10.43 14.11 7.12
C GLU A 126 9.12 13.35 7.24
N GLN A 127 8.19 13.89 8.05
CA GLN A 127 6.84 13.34 8.14
C GLN A 127 6.05 13.69 6.88
N LEU A 128 5.36 12.70 6.32
CA LEU A 128 4.33 12.91 5.30
C LEU A 128 3.00 13.19 6.01
N GLU A 129 2.50 14.40 5.90
CA GLU A 129 1.21 14.79 6.46
C GLU A 129 0.08 14.21 5.61
N THR A 130 -0.75 13.37 6.22
CA THR A 130 -1.83 12.66 5.53
C THR A 130 -3.18 13.35 5.65
N GLY A 131 -3.34 14.23 6.63
CA GLY A 131 -4.61 14.87 6.98
C GLY A 131 -5.56 13.97 7.76
N LEU A 132 -5.11 12.78 8.16
CA LEU A 132 -5.84 11.86 9.02
C LEU A 132 -5.31 11.96 10.45
N LYS A 133 -6.12 12.45 11.37
CA LYS A 133 -5.71 12.74 12.77
C LYS A 133 -4.99 11.57 13.44
N VAL A 134 -5.57 10.37 13.36
CA VAL A 134 -5.02 9.19 14.01
C VAL A 134 -3.67 8.78 13.42
N VAL A 135 -3.52 8.90 12.11
CA VAL A 135 -2.28 8.58 11.39
C VAL A 135 -1.21 9.62 11.74
N ASP A 136 -1.51 10.89 11.51
CA ASP A 136 -0.53 11.96 11.64
C ASP A 136 -0.04 12.13 13.08
N LEU A 137 -0.87 11.83 14.09
CA LEU A 137 -0.50 11.92 15.49
C LEU A 137 0.24 10.69 16.01
N LEU A 138 -0.33 9.49 15.79
CA LEU A 138 0.09 8.26 16.49
C LEU A 138 0.95 7.32 15.64
N VAL A 139 0.80 7.40 14.31
CA VAL A 139 1.48 6.52 13.35
C VAL A 139 2.03 7.36 12.18
N PRO A 140 2.80 8.42 12.46
CA PRO A 140 3.25 9.32 11.40
C PRO A 140 4.02 8.56 10.30
N PHE A 141 3.71 8.87 9.04
CA PHE A 141 4.35 8.26 7.88
C PHE A 141 5.66 8.98 7.57
N LEU A 142 6.71 8.19 7.35
CA LEU A 142 7.97 8.72 6.83
C LEU A 142 7.82 8.99 5.33
N LYS A 143 8.19 10.17 4.88
CA LYS A 143 8.29 10.49 3.46
C LYS A 143 9.38 9.63 2.80
N GLY A 144 8.99 8.84 1.80
CA GLY A 144 9.86 7.80 1.22
C GLY A 144 9.96 6.53 2.06
N GLY A 145 9.13 6.41 3.08
CA GLY A 145 9.05 5.22 3.94
C GLY A 145 8.07 4.18 3.42
N LYS A 146 8.03 3.07 4.15
CA LYS A 146 7.23 1.90 3.86
C LYS A 146 6.25 1.67 5.00
N VAL A 147 4.97 1.75 4.69
CA VAL A 147 3.88 1.58 5.65
C VAL A 147 3.17 0.27 5.39
N GLY A 148 3.08 -0.58 6.38
CA GLY A 148 2.26 -1.78 6.34
C GLY A 148 0.88 -1.51 6.92
N MET A 149 -0.17 -1.92 6.22
CA MET A 149 -1.55 -1.83 6.69
C MET A 149 -2.13 -3.23 6.89
N PHE A 150 -2.49 -3.53 8.12
CA PHE A 150 -3.12 -4.80 8.47
C PHE A 150 -4.56 -4.60 8.86
N GLY A 151 -5.35 -5.64 8.69
CA GLY A 151 -6.72 -5.68 9.19
C GLY A 151 -7.54 -6.72 8.45
N GLY A 152 -8.55 -7.23 9.11
CA GLY A 152 -9.51 -8.15 8.53
C GLY A 152 -10.32 -7.54 7.40
N ALA A 153 -11.24 -8.31 6.83
CA ALA A 153 -12.19 -7.80 5.86
C ALA A 153 -13.19 -6.83 6.52
N GLY A 154 -13.61 -5.80 5.79
CA GLY A 154 -14.68 -4.88 6.23
C GLY A 154 -14.27 -3.81 7.25
N VAL A 155 -12.98 -3.63 7.52
CA VAL A 155 -12.49 -2.59 8.45
C VAL A 155 -12.18 -1.25 7.77
N GLY A 156 -12.46 -1.10 6.48
CA GLY A 156 -12.31 0.16 5.75
C GLY A 156 -10.94 0.39 5.11
N LYS A 157 -10.13 -0.65 4.84
CA LYS A 157 -8.82 -0.51 4.17
C LYS A 157 -8.89 0.30 2.88
N THR A 158 -9.77 -0.09 1.97
CA THR A 158 -9.93 0.57 0.67
C THR A 158 -10.32 2.04 0.81
N VAL A 159 -11.22 2.35 1.74
CA VAL A 159 -11.68 3.73 2.00
C VAL A 159 -10.53 4.60 2.51
N ILE A 160 -9.67 4.06 3.41
CA ILE A 160 -8.48 4.77 3.89
C ILE A 160 -7.50 5.02 2.74
N VAL A 161 -7.26 4.01 1.89
CA VAL A 161 -6.39 4.15 0.71
C VAL A 161 -6.90 5.25 -0.21
N MET A 162 -8.19 5.27 -0.52
CA MET A 162 -8.80 6.30 -1.36
C MET A 162 -8.71 7.70 -0.72
N GLU A 163 -8.92 7.81 0.59
CA GLU A 163 -8.80 9.09 1.29
C GLU A 163 -7.35 9.59 1.27
N LEU A 164 -6.37 8.71 1.46
CA LEU A 164 -4.95 9.07 1.32
C LEU A 164 -4.62 9.57 -0.09
N ILE A 165 -5.11 8.89 -1.14
CA ILE A 165 -4.94 9.32 -2.53
C ILE A 165 -5.58 10.70 -2.74
N ASN A 166 -6.80 10.89 -2.27
CA ASN A 166 -7.52 12.15 -2.38
C ASN A 166 -6.77 13.29 -1.69
N ASN A 167 -6.31 13.06 -0.47
CA ASN A 167 -5.61 14.08 0.32
C ASN A 167 -4.26 14.45 -0.31
N ILE A 168 -3.47 13.47 -0.74
CA ILE A 168 -2.20 13.72 -1.42
C ILE A 168 -2.43 14.44 -2.77
N ALA A 169 -3.42 14.04 -3.53
CA ALA A 169 -3.73 14.67 -4.81
C ALA A 169 -4.19 16.13 -4.67
N LYS A 170 -5.02 16.43 -3.67
CA LYS A 170 -5.61 17.77 -3.47
C LYS A 170 -4.72 18.72 -2.68
N GLN A 171 -4.07 18.24 -1.63
CA GLN A 171 -3.30 19.10 -0.72
C GLN A 171 -1.82 19.21 -1.13
N HIS A 172 -1.22 18.13 -1.60
CA HIS A 172 0.20 18.11 -1.96
C HIS A 172 0.44 18.15 -3.48
N GLY A 173 -0.62 18.09 -4.29
CA GLY A 173 -0.48 18.01 -5.76
C GLY A 173 0.24 16.74 -6.23
N GLY A 174 0.38 15.76 -5.35
CA GLY A 174 1.12 14.52 -5.57
C GLY A 174 0.42 13.57 -6.52
N ILE A 175 1.18 12.57 -6.97
CA ILE A 175 0.75 11.53 -7.87
C ILE A 175 0.70 10.22 -7.10
N SER A 176 -0.26 9.37 -7.44
CA SER A 176 -0.41 8.05 -6.84
C SER A 176 -0.33 6.96 -7.89
N VAL A 177 0.23 5.82 -7.50
CA VAL A 177 0.22 4.59 -8.28
C VAL A 177 -0.37 3.49 -7.42
N PHE A 178 -1.37 2.81 -7.94
CA PHE A 178 -2.01 1.67 -7.28
C PHE A 178 -1.64 0.38 -8.00
N ALA A 179 -0.99 -0.55 -7.31
CA ALA A 179 -0.63 -1.87 -7.80
C ALA A 179 -1.51 -2.94 -7.14
N GLY A 180 -2.48 -3.46 -7.88
CA GLY A 180 -3.32 -4.58 -7.47
C GLY A 180 -2.63 -5.91 -7.75
N VAL A 181 -2.14 -6.57 -6.71
CA VAL A 181 -1.36 -7.80 -6.80
C VAL A 181 -2.18 -8.99 -6.34
N GLY A 182 -2.64 -9.80 -7.27
CA GLY A 182 -3.39 -11.01 -6.96
C GLY A 182 -4.76 -10.76 -6.29
N GLU A 183 -5.35 -9.59 -6.50
CA GLU A 183 -6.65 -9.23 -5.96
C GLU A 183 -7.80 -9.68 -6.86
N ARG A 184 -9.02 -9.63 -6.35
CA ARG A 184 -10.22 -10.00 -7.10
C ARG A 184 -10.53 -8.94 -8.16
N THR A 185 -10.85 -9.39 -9.38
CA THR A 185 -11.23 -8.51 -10.49
C THR A 185 -12.39 -7.56 -10.14
N ARG A 186 -13.36 -8.05 -9.37
CA ARG A 186 -14.51 -7.25 -8.93
C ARG A 186 -14.05 -6.10 -8.02
N GLU A 187 -13.21 -6.37 -7.03
CA GLU A 187 -12.71 -5.35 -6.09
C GLU A 187 -11.88 -4.29 -6.83
N GLY A 188 -11.06 -4.70 -7.80
CA GLY A 188 -10.33 -3.77 -8.66
C GLY A 188 -11.25 -2.89 -9.51
N ASN A 189 -12.35 -3.44 -10.04
CA ASN A 189 -13.32 -2.66 -10.80
C ASN A 189 -14.13 -1.70 -9.90
N ASP A 190 -14.51 -2.13 -8.71
CA ASP A 190 -15.19 -1.29 -7.72
C ASP A 190 -14.28 -0.09 -7.34
N LEU A 191 -13.01 -0.34 -7.04
CA LEU A 191 -12.03 0.70 -6.75
C LEU A 191 -11.84 1.69 -7.93
N TYR A 192 -11.78 1.19 -9.16
CA TYR A 192 -11.69 2.05 -10.35
C TYR A 192 -12.90 2.98 -10.47
N ARG A 193 -14.10 2.48 -10.23
CA ARG A 193 -15.34 3.28 -10.24
C ARG A 193 -15.34 4.33 -9.14
N GLU A 194 -15.02 3.93 -7.92
CA GLU A 194 -14.96 4.83 -6.77
C GLU A 194 -13.91 5.94 -6.96
N MET A 195 -12.73 5.63 -7.52
CA MET A 195 -11.72 6.64 -7.88
C MET A 195 -12.18 7.58 -8.98
N THR A 196 -12.97 7.08 -9.92
CA THR A 196 -13.55 7.90 -11.00
C THR A 196 -14.59 8.87 -10.43
N GLU A 197 -15.49 8.37 -9.58
CA GLU A 197 -16.57 9.16 -8.95
C GLU A 197 -16.02 10.21 -8.00
N SER A 198 -14.96 9.90 -7.26
CA SER A 198 -14.29 10.84 -6.34
C SER A 198 -13.38 11.86 -7.05
N GLY A 199 -13.14 11.69 -8.37
CA GLY A 199 -12.33 12.61 -9.18
C GLY A 199 -10.83 12.56 -8.89
N VAL A 200 -10.32 11.47 -8.29
CA VAL A 200 -8.89 11.31 -7.99
C VAL A 200 -8.14 10.46 -9.03
N LEU A 201 -8.89 9.84 -9.95
CA LEU A 201 -8.31 8.97 -10.98
C LEU A 201 -7.31 9.71 -11.89
N ASP A 202 -7.56 10.96 -12.23
CA ASP A 202 -6.71 11.75 -13.14
C ASP A 202 -5.27 11.95 -12.63
N LYS A 203 -5.03 11.77 -11.34
CA LYS A 203 -3.70 11.82 -10.72
C LYS A 203 -3.20 10.45 -10.25
N THR A 204 -3.88 9.39 -10.67
CA THR A 204 -3.58 8.03 -10.26
C THR A 204 -3.39 7.13 -11.46
N THR A 205 -2.39 6.26 -11.41
CA THR A 205 -2.24 5.13 -12.34
C THR A 205 -2.57 3.85 -11.61
N MET A 206 -3.36 2.98 -12.24
CA MET A 206 -3.69 1.67 -11.69
C MET A 206 -3.03 0.57 -12.51
N VAL A 207 -2.37 -0.36 -11.84
CA VAL A 207 -1.70 -1.50 -12.46
C VAL A 207 -2.26 -2.78 -11.85
N PHE A 208 -2.86 -3.64 -12.65
CA PHE A 208 -3.49 -4.85 -12.15
C PHE A 208 -2.83 -6.14 -12.68
N GLY A 209 -2.53 -7.04 -11.75
CA GLY A 209 -2.21 -8.45 -12.00
C GLY A 209 -3.05 -9.29 -11.06
N GLN A 210 -4.25 -9.64 -11.49
CA GLN A 210 -5.32 -10.14 -10.62
C GLN A 210 -5.23 -11.63 -10.34
N MET A 211 -6.14 -12.17 -9.52
CA MET A 211 -6.11 -13.58 -9.09
C MET A 211 -6.13 -14.60 -10.22
N ASN A 212 -6.79 -14.27 -11.33
CA ASN A 212 -6.88 -15.14 -12.52
C ASN A 212 -5.64 -15.09 -13.40
N GLU A 213 -4.75 -14.11 -13.17
CA GLU A 213 -3.51 -14.00 -13.93
C GLU A 213 -2.49 -15.07 -13.49
N PRO A 214 -1.62 -15.51 -14.40
CA PRO A 214 -0.58 -16.48 -14.07
C PRO A 214 0.41 -15.92 -13.04
N PRO A 215 1.13 -16.79 -12.31
CA PRO A 215 2.04 -16.36 -11.24
C PRO A 215 3.17 -15.45 -11.74
N GLY A 216 3.58 -15.54 -13.02
CA GLY A 216 4.54 -14.62 -13.62
C GLY A 216 4.05 -13.17 -13.60
N ALA A 217 2.80 -12.94 -14.03
CA ALA A 217 2.18 -11.62 -14.00
C ALA A 217 2.03 -11.10 -12.56
N ARG A 218 1.49 -11.91 -11.66
CA ARG A 218 1.30 -11.54 -10.25
C ARG A 218 2.62 -11.22 -9.54
N LEU A 219 3.71 -11.87 -9.91
CA LEU A 219 5.05 -11.61 -9.37
C LEU A 219 5.66 -10.29 -9.87
N ARG A 220 5.27 -9.83 -11.07
CA ARG A 220 5.88 -8.65 -11.72
C ARG A 220 5.05 -7.39 -11.63
N VAL A 221 3.74 -7.48 -11.40
CA VAL A 221 2.83 -6.32 -11.40
C VAL A 221 3.21 -5.26 -10.36
N ALA A 222 3.69 -5.65 -9.17
CA ALA A 222 4.19 -4.71 -8.17
C ALA A 222 5.42 -3.94 -8.67
N LEU A 223 6.32 -4.60 -9.42
CA LEU A 223 7.49 -3.96 -10.03
C LEU A 223 7.10 -2.98 -11.14
N THR A 224 6.05 -3.30 -11.90
CA THR A 224 5.48 -2.39 -12.91
C THR A 224 4.96 -1.11 -12.26
N GLY A 225 4.15 -1.23 -11.19
CA GLY A 225 3.66 -0.09 -10.44
C GLY A 225 4.78 0.74 -9.82
N LEU A 226 5.75 0.06 -9.19
CA LEU A 226 6.92 0.73 -8.61
C LEU A 226 7.74 1.49 -9.67
N CYS A 227 7.94 0.89 -10.84
CA CYS A 227 8.66 1.51 -11.96
C CYS A 227 7.97 2.81 -12.43
N MET A 228 6.64 2.82 -12.48
CA MET A 228 5.86 4.03 -12.81
C MET A 228 6.01 5.11 -11.71
N ALA A 229 5.98 4.72 -10.43
CA ALA A 229 6.19 5.65 -9.33
C ALA A 229 7.61 6.25 -9.33
N GLU A 230 8.61 5.43 -9.62
CA GLU A 230 10.01 5.87 -9.72
C GLU A 230 10.23 6.93 -10.81
N PHE A 231 9.51 6.85 -11.92
CA PHE A 231 9.62 7.88 -12.96
C PHE A 231 9.27 9.27 -12.41
N PHE A 232 8.18 9.39 -11.68
CA PHE A 232 7.76 10.66 -11.11
C PHE A 232 8.74 11.18 -10.06
N ARG A 233 9.31 10.29 -9.23
CA ARG A 233 10.37 10.64 -8.29
C ARG A 233 11.65 11.13 -8.99
N ASP A 234 12.12 10.36 -9.99
CA ASP A 234 13.45 10.54 -10.57
C ASP A 234 13.48 11.63 -11.66
N ALA A 235 12.43 11.70 -12.49
CA ALA A 235 12.36 12.60 -13.63
C ALA A 235 11.60 13.90 -13.33
N GLU A 236 10.52 13.83 -12.55
CA GLU A 236 9.71 15.01 -12.23
C GLU A 236 10.00 15.59 -10.83
N GLY A 237 10.76 14.88 -10.00
CA GLY A 237 11.05 15.33 -8.64
C GLY A 237 9.82 15.35 -7.72
N ALA A 238 8.84 14.52 -8.03
CA ALA A 238 7.58 14.50 -7.32
C ALA A 238 7.62 13.59 -6.09
N ASP A 239 6.75 13.88 -5.13
CA ASP A 239 6.41 12.98 -4.05
C ASP A 239 5.26 12.09 -4.49
N THR A 240 5.56 10.80 -4.60
CA THR A 240 4.63 9.81 -5.15
C THR A 240 4.21 8.83 -4.07
N LEU A 241 2.92 8.52 -4.02
CA LEU A 241 2.40 7.40 -3.24
C LEU A 241 2.32 6.16 -4.09
N LEU A 242 2.83 5.05 -3.57
CA LEU A 242 2.68 3.73 -4.15
C LEU A 242 1.84 2.85 -3.22
N PHE A 243 0.67 2.45 -3.68
CA PHE A 243 -0.17 1.48 -2.99
C PHE A 243 0.07 0.09 -3.57
N ILE A 244 0.27 -0.90 -2.71
CA ILE A 244 0.42 -2.30 -3.11
C ILE A 244 -0.63 -3.12 -2.36
N ASP A 245 -1.59 -3.64 -3.07
CA ASP A 245 -2.63 -4.51 -2.53
C ASP A 245 -2.69 -5.81 -3.32
N ASN A 246 -2.19 -6.91 -2.84
CA ASN A 246 -1.65 -7.21 -1.53
C ASN A 246 -0.20 -7.70 -1.65
N ILE A 247 0.71 -7.23 -0.80
CA ILE A 247 2.13 -7.61 -0.87
C ILE A 247 2.35 -9.11 -0.61
N PHE A 248 1.50 -9.76 0.19
CA PHE A 248 1.55 -11.21 0.39
C PHE A 248 1.40 -12.00 -0.91
N ARG A 249 0.58 -11.51 -1.85
CA ARG A 249 0.38 -12.17 -3.16
C ARG A 249 1.62 -12.13 -4.03
N PHE A 250 2.46 -11.08 -3.87
CA PHE A 250 3.78 -11.04 -4.50
C PHE A 250 4.65 -12.22 -4.04
N THR A 251 4.73 -12.47 -2.74
CA THR A 251 5.50 -13.60 -2.19
C THR A 251 4.90 -14.95 -2.56
N GLN A 252 3.59 -15.07 -2.56
CA GLN A 252 2.87 -16.29 -2.99
C GLN A 252 3.16 -16.60 -4.45
N ALA A 253 3.06 -15.64 -5.35
CA ALA A 253 3.40 -15.82 -6.77
C ALA A 253 4.87 -16.23 -6.95
N GLY A 254 5.77 -15.66 -6.15
CA GLY A 254 7.18 -16.05 -6.12
C GLY A 254 7.39 -17.51 -5.73
N SER A 255 6.63 -18.02 -4.75
CA SER A 255 6.71 -19.43 -4.35
C SER A 255 6.18 -20.38 -5.45
N GLU A 256 5.09 -20.00 -6.11
CA GLU A 256 4.54 -20.74 -7.25
C GLU A 256 5.54 -20.82 -8.41
N VAL A 257 6.14 -19.69 -8.80
CA VAL A 257 7.17 -19.63 -9.84
C VAL A 257 8.40 -20.44 -9.44
N SER A 258 8.87 -20.33 -8.21
CA SER A 258 10.03 -21.07 -7.71
C SER A 258 9.83 -22.57 -7.76
N ALA A 259 8.65 -23.06 -7.41
CA ALA A 259 8.29 -24.46 -7.50
C ALA A 259 8.31 -24.95 -8.96
N LEU A 260 7.73 -24.19 -9.89
CA LEU A 260 7.72 -24.51 -11.32
C LEU A 260 9.13 -24.45 -11.95
N LEU A 261 10.01 -23.59 -11.43
CA LEU A 261 11.42 -23.57 -11.85
C LEU A 261 12.24 -24.76 -11.28
N GLY A 262 11.64 -25.59 -10.42
CA GLY A 262 12.29 -26.75 -9.82
C GLY A 262 13.29 -26.39 -8.71
N ARG A 263 13.15 -25.23 -8.08
CA ARG A 263 13.98 -24.83 -6.94
C ARG A 263 13.52 -25.55 -5.66
N MET A 264 14.48 -25.96 -4.82
CA MET A 264 14.15 -26.58 -3.54
C MET A 264 13.46 -25.55 -2.63
N PRO A 265 12.27 -25.85 -2.08
CA PRO A 265 11.57 -24.92 -1.20
C PRO A 265 12.30 -24.75 0.14
N SER A 266 12.15 -23.56 0.71
CA SER A 266 12.57 -23.26 2.08
C SER A 266 11.46 -23.54 3.10
N ALA A 267 11.54 -22.97 4.29
CA ALA A 267 10.55 -23.13 5.34
C ALA A 267 9.13 -22.82 4.84
N VAL A 268 8.16 -23.62 5.26
CA VAL A 268 6.72 -23.50 4.94
C VAL A 268 6.42 -23.54 3.42
N GLY A 269 7.36 -23.98 2.59
CA GLY A 269 7.17 -24.10 1.14
C GLY A 269 7.49 -22.83 0.35
N TYR A 270 7.98 -21.77 0.99
CA TYR A 270 8.39 -20.54 0.31
C TYR A 270 9.67 -20.73 -0.52
N GLN A 271 9.88 -19.81 -1.47
CA GLN A 271 11.10 -19.78 -2.27
C GLN A 271 12.34 -19.47 -1.40
N PRO A 272 13.50 -20.07 -1.72
CA PRO A 272 14.75 -19.77 -1.01
C PRO A 272 15.23 -18.32 -1.20
N THR A 273 14.72 -17.65 -2.24
CA THR A 273 15.05 -16.28 -2.61
C THR A 273 14.07 -15.23 -2.03
N LEU A 274 13.16 -15.62 -1.14
CA LEU A 274 12.11 -14.76 -0.59
C LEU A 274 12.65 -13.41 -0.07
N ALA A 275 13.64 -13.46 0.82
CA ALA A 275 14.21 -12.26 1.42
C ALA A 275 14.93 -11.38 0.38
N THR A 276 15.60 -11.99 -0.59
CA THR A 276 16.30 -11.26 -1.66
C THR A 276 15.32 -10.57 -2.59
N GLU A 277 14.29 -11.26 -3.04
CA GLU A 277 13.25 -10.72 -3.93
C GLU A 277 12.49 -9.58 -3.27
N MET A 278 12.09 -9.76 -2.00
CA MET A 278 11.44 -8.73 -1.21
C MET A 278 12.37 -7.53 -1.02
N GLY A 279 13.62 -7.76 -0.63
CA GLY A 279 14.62 -6.71 -0.43
C GLY A 279 14.89 -5.90 -1.69
N GLN A 280 15.05 -6.55 -2.84
CA GLN A 280 15.25 -5.88 -4.13
C GLN A 280 14.11 -4.93 -4.49
N MET A 281 12.88 -5.29 -4.20
CA MET A 281 11.73 -4.42 -4.42
C MET A 281 11.66 -3.30 -3.37
N GLN A 282 11.77 -3.64 -2.09
CA GLN A 282 11.58 -2.70 -0.98
C GLN A 282 12.66 -1.61 -0.93
N GLU A 283 13.91 -1.93 -1.27
CA GLU A 283 15.01 -0.95 -1.28
C GLU A 283 14.88 0.11 -2.39
N ARG A 284 14.07 -0.12 -3.41
CA ARG A 284 13.75 0.87 -4.44
C ARG A 284 12.78 1.94 -3.93
N ILE A 285 11.99 1.61 -2.90
CA ILE A 285 11.01 2.49 -2.26
C ILE A 285 11.76 3.36 -1.25
N THR A 286 12.09 4.58 -1.64
CA THR A 286 12.91 5.49 -0.84
C THR A 286 12.78 6.94 -1.30
N SER A 287 13.23 7.86 -0.45
CA SER A 287 13.43 9.27 -0.82
C SER A 287 14.78 9.46 -1.46
N THR A 288 14.83 10.25 -2.52
CA THR A 288 16.06 10.74 -3.13
C THR A 288 16.16 12.26 -2.92
N ARG A 289 17.27 12.85 -3.33
CA ARG A 289 17.41 14.32 -3.30
C ARG A 289 16.44 15.06 -4.22
N LYS A 290 15.79 14.36 -5.15
CA LYS A 290 14.87 14.94 -6.13
C LYS A 290 13.42 14.83 -5.69
N GLY A 291 13.01 13.67 -5.20
CA GLY A 291 11.64 13.35 -4.83
C GLY A 291 11.56 12.08 -4.01
N SER A 292 10.36 11.61 -3.72
CA SER A 292 10.15 10.44 -2.88
C SER A 292 9.13 9.47 -3.48
N VAL A 293 9.30 8.18 -3.14
CA VAL A 293 8.25 7.16 -3.27
C VAL A 293 7.95 6.66 -1.88
N THR A 294 6.77 6.99 -1.36
CA THR A 294 6.24 6.45 -0.10
C THR A 294 5.28 5.33 -0.41
N SER A 295 5.42 4.17 0.21
CA SER A 295 4.50 3.06 -0.03
C SER A 295 3.56 2.78 1.12
N VAL A 296 2.32 2.45 0.78
CA VAL A 296 1.33 1.87 1.67
C VAL A 296 0.99 0.48 1.15
N GLN A 297 1.33 -0.54 1.93
CA GLN A 297 1.26 -1.94 1.52
C GLN A 297 0.23 -2.66 2.37
N ALA A 298 -0.84 -3.15 1.73
CA ALA A 298 -1.76 -4.03 2.40
C ALA A 298 -1.09 -5.38 2.64
N ILE A 299 -1.15 -5.87 3.87
CA ILE A 299 -0.51 -7.11 4.27
C ILE A 299 -1.59 -8.08 4.74
N TYR A 300 -1.65 -9.22 4.08
CA TYR A 300 -2.41 -10.37 4.55
C TYR A 300 -1.50 -11.26 5.39
N VAL A 301 -1.98 -11.63 6.56
CA VAL A 301 -1.26 -12.52 7.48
C VAL A 301 -1.98 -13.87 7.46
N PRO A 302 -1.39 -14.93 6.88
CA PRO A 302 -2.00 -16.25 6.83
C PRO A 302 -2.28 -16.78 8.24
N ALA A 303 -3.52 -17.22 8.49
CA ALA A 303 -3.96 -17.76 9.77
C ALA A 303 -3.68 -16.86 10.99
N ASP A 304 -3.54 -15.54 10.78
CA ASP A 304 -3.14 -14.56 11.79
C ASP A 304 -1.78 -14.87 12.45
N ASP A 305 -0.93 -15.65 11.77
CA ASP A 305 0.41 -16.01 12.24
C ASP A 305 1.47 -15.03 11.75
N LEU A 306 1.86 -14.10 12.61
CA LEU A 306 2.91 -13.12 12.35
C LEU A 306 4.32 -13.73 12.19
N THR A 307 4.49 -14.99 12.57
CA THR A 307 5.76 -15.71 12.45
C THR A 307 5.93 -16.40 11.09
N ASP A 308 4.89 -16.41 10.25
CA ASP A 308 4.99 -16.89 8.88
C ASP A 308 6.09 -16.12 8.12
N PRO A 309 6.96 -16.81 7.34
CA PRO A 309 8.11 -16.19 6.68
C PRO A 309 7.77 -15.00 5.76
N ALA A 310 6.60 -15.00 5.11
CA ALA A 310 6.22 -13.92 4.19
C ALA A 310 5.91 -12.60 4.91
N PRO A 311 4.96 -12.54 5.89
CA PRO A 311 4.77 -11.34 6.67
C PRO A 311 6.01 -10.96 7.48
N ALA A 312 6.69 -11.92 8.12
CA ALA A 312 7.91 -11.63 8.90
C ALA A 312 8.99 -10.93 8.08
N THR A 313 9.22 -11.38 6.83
CA THR A 313 10.16 -10.72 5.93
C THR A 313 9.70 -9.32 5.52
N THR A 314 8.39 -9.16 5.29
CA THR A 314 7.82 -7.85 4.94
C THR A 314 7.96 -6.87 6.09
N PHE A 315 7.65 -7.28 7.33
CA PHE A 315 7.74 -6.42 8.53
C PHE A 315 9.16 -5.87 8.77
N ALA A 316 10.18 -6.64 8.43
CA ALA A 316 11.56 -6.19 8.59
C ALA A 316 11.89 -4.91 7.78
N HIS A 317 11.15 -4.66 6.70
CA HIS A 317 11.33 -3.49 5.84
C HIS A 317 10.45 -2.29 6.21
N LEU A 318 9.44 -2.46 7.05
CA LEU A 318 8.46 -1.41 7.33
C LEU A 318 9.01 -0.35 8.28
N ASP A 319 8.64 0.90 8.01
CA ASP A 319 8.90 2.06 8.88
C ASP A 319 7.71 2.36 9.79
N ALA A 320 6.50 2.04 9.36
CA ALA A 320 5.30 2.16 10.16
C ALA A 320 4.33 1.01 9.90
N THR A 321 3.53 0.67 10.93
CA THR A 321 2.49 -0.35 10.86
C THR A 321 1.16 0.23 11.32
N VAL A 322 0.17 0.20 10.45
CA VAL A 322 -1.21 0.61 10.73
C VAL A 322 -2.05 -0.63 10.94
N VAL A 323 -2.50 -0.84 12.15
CA VAL A 323 -3.38 -1.97 12.51
C VAL A 323 -4.83 -1.49 12.51
N LEU A 324 -5.67 -2.12 11.68
CA LEU A 324 -7.10 -1.84 11.61
C LEU A 324 -7.87 -2.86 12.45
N SER A 325 -8.60 -2.36 13.43
CA SER A 325 -9.32 -3.16 14.41
C SER A 325 -10.80 -3.28 14.08
N ARG A 326 -11.30 -4.52 14.05
CA ARG A 326 -12.74 -4.77 13.90
C ARG A 326 -13.53 -4.25 15.11
N GLN A 327 -12.98 -4.36 16.30
CA GLN A 327 -13.62 -3.86 17.53
C GLN A 327 -13.86 -2.34 17.45
N ILE A 328 -12.88 -1.59 16.93
CA ILE A 328 -13.01 -0.14 16.73
C ILE A 328 -14.05 0.18 15.64
N ALA A 329 -14.06 -0.60 14.56
CA ALA A 329 -15.05 -0.46 13.49
C ALA A 329 -16.49 -0.75 14.00
N GLU A 330 -16.67 -1.73 14.87
CA GLU A 330 -17.95 -2.05 15.51
C GLU A 330 -18.47 -0.94 16.42
N LEU A 331 -17.57 -0.12 16.98
CA LEU A 331 -17.92 1.10 17.72
C LEU A 331 -18.30 2.28 16.80
N GLY A 332 -18.24 2.09 15.48
CA GLY A 332 -18.50 3.14 14.50
C GLY A 332 -17.38 4.17 14.36
N ILE A 333 -16.21 3.91 14.91
CA ILE A 333 -15.06 4.82 14.86
C ILE A 333 -14.28 4.56 13.57
N TYR A 334 -14.26 5.56 12.67
CA TYR A 334 -13.53 5.50 11.40
C TYR A 334 -12.63 6.72 11.24
N PRO A 335 -11.36 6.55 10.77
CA PRO A 335 -10.74 5.26 10.41
C PRO A 335 -10.57 4.34 11.62
N ALA A 336 -10.78 3.03 11.40
CA ALA A 336 -10.75 2.03 12.47
C ALA A 336 -9.30 1.63 12.85
N VAL A 337 -8.40 2.59 12.95
CA VAL A 337 -7.00 2.39 13.31
C VAL A 337 -6.89 2.14 14.81
N ASP A 338 -6.22 1.05 15.18
CA ASP A 338 -5.91 0.78 16.57
C ASP A 338 -4.76 1.69 17.04
N PRO A 339 -4.99 2.59 18.00
CA PRO A 339 -3.99 3.56 18.43
C PRO A 339 -2.89 2.96 19.32
N LEU A 340 -3.10 1.75 19.85
CA LEU A 340 -2.17 1.07 20.75
C LEU A 340 -1.32 0.03 20.02
N ASP A 341 -1.92 -0.68 19.06
CA ASP A 341 -1.23 -1.74 18.31
C ASP A 341 -0.50 -1.20 17.07
N SER A 342 -0.86 0.02 16.61
CA SER A 342 -0.18 0.68 15.49
C SER A 342 1.10 1.35 15.95
N THR A 343 2.15 1.31 15.11
CA THR A 343 3.47 1.84 15.45
C THR A 343 4.12 2.59 14.30
N SER A 344 5.00 3.54 14.63
CA SER A 344 5.85 4.21 13.65
C SER A 344 7.25 4.45 14.23
N ARG A 345 8.27 4.16 13.41
CA ARG A 345 9.68 4.39 13.78
C ARG A 345 10.02 5.86 13.91
N ILE A 346 9.32 6.74 13.18
CA ILE A 346 9.59 8.17 13.25
C ILE A 346 8.85 8.88 14.39
N LEU A 347 8.01 8.18 15.16
CA LEU A 347 7.43 8.75 16.38
C LEU A 347 8.51 8.79 17.48
N ASP A 348 9.50 9.66 17.26
CA ASP A 348 10.66 9.91 18.10
C ASP A 348 10.83 11.43 18.27
N PRO A 349 11.17 11.93 19.48
CA PRO A 349 11.32 13.36 19.72
C PRO A 349 12.31 14.07 18.80
N HIS A 350 13.33 13.37 18.29
CA HIS A 350 14.32 13.93 17.38
C HIS A 350 13.82 14.10 15.94
N VAL A 351 12.73 13.42 15.57
CA VAL A 351 12.14 13.49 14.24
C VAL A 351 10.90 14.35 14.22
N VAL A 352 9.89 14.01 15.03
CA VAL A 352 8.59 14.71 15.05
C VAL A 352 8.59 15.90 15.99
N GLY A 353 9.58 16.04 16.84
CA GLY A 353 9.66 17.09 17.87
C GLY A 353 9.06 16.66 19.20
N GLN A 354 9.50 17.36 20.28
CA GLN A 354 9.15 17.01 21.65
C GLN A 354 7.64 17.14 21.93
N ASP A 355 7.01 18.21 21.43
CA ASP A 355 5.58 18.46 21.68
C ASP A 355 4.71 17.38 21.04
N HIS A 356 4.95 17.02 19.78
CA HIS A 356 4.21 15.96 19.09
C HIS A 356 4.36 14.64 19.84
N TYR A 357 5.59 14.27 20.18
CA TYR A 357 5.87 13.03 20.89
C TYR A 357 5.15 12.96 22.25
N GLN A 358 5.17 14.03 23.03
CA GLN A 358 4.51 14.08 24.34
C GLN A 358 2.98 13.95 24.22
N ILE A 359 2.37 14.64 23.24
CA ILE A 359 0.93 14.55 23.00
C ILE A 359 0.55 13.12 22.58
N ALA A 360 1.28 12.55 21.63
CA ALA A 360 1.02 11.17 21.17
C ALA A 360 1.13 10.15 22.31
N ARG A 361 2.18 10.24 23.12
CA ARG A 361 2.36 9.37 24.30
C ARG A 361 1.30 9.59 25.36
N GLY A 362 0.89 10.86 25.58
CA GLY A 362 -0.21 11.18 26.48
C GLY A 362 -1.52 10.51 26.07
N VAL A 363 -1.86 10.60 24.78
CA VAL A 363 -3.05 9.91 24.22
C VAL A 363 -2.95 8.41 24.41
N GLN A 364 -1.81 7.80 24.07
CA GLN A 364 -1.61 6.36 24.24
C GLN A 364 -1.73 5.91 25.70
N MET A 365 -1.15 6.65 26.64
CA MET A 365 -1.25 6.32 28.08
C MET A 365 -2.69 6.36 28.59
N VAL A 366 -3.45 7.38 28.21
CA VAL A 366 -4.86 7.51 28.63
C VAL A 366 -5.70 6.36 28.02
N LEU A 367 -5.50 6.04 26.75
CA LEU A 367 -6.22 4.94 26.09
C LEU A 367 -5.80 3.57 26.65
N GLN A 368 -4.53 3.38 26.98
CA GLN A 368 -4.03 2.15 27.60
C GLN A 368 -4.65 1.97 28.99
N ARG A 369 -4.66 3.02 29.80
CA ARG A 369 -5.30 2.98 31.13
C ARG A 369 -6.79 2.67 31.01
N TYR A 370 -7.47 3.26 30.04
CA TYR A 370 -8.87 2.96 29.77
C TYR A 370 -9.09 1.48 29.41
N LYS A 371 -8.24 0.91 28.56
CA LYS A 371 -8.29 -0.52 28.22
C LYS A 371 -8.16 -1.42 29.46
N GLU A 372 -7.25 -1.10 30.37
CA GLU A 372 -7.08 -1.82 31.64
C GLU A 372 -8.30 -1.70 32.58
N LEU A 373 -8.97 -0.55 32.56
CA LEU A 373 -10.15 -0.31 33.37
C LEU A 373 -11.43 -0.94 32.80
N GLN A 374 -11.47 -1.28 31.51
CA GLN A 374 -12.66 -1.84 30.88
C GLN A 374 -13.15 -3.13 31.53
N ASP A 375 -12.26 -4.03 31.92
CA ASP A 375 -12.61 -5.28 32.61
C ASP A 375 -13.20 -5.00 34.00
N ILE A 376 -12.64 -4.04 34.71
CA ILE A 376 -13.12 -3.60 36.01
C ILE A 376 -14.52 -2.99 35.88
N ILE A 377 -14.71 -2.12 34.89
CA ILE A 377 -15.99 -1.47 34.61
C ILE A 377 -17.08 -2.52 34.27
N ALA A 378 -16.71 -3.54 33.49
CA ALA A 378 -17.64 -4.58 33.06
C ALA A 378 -18.12 -5.47 34.23
N ILE A 379 -17.25 -5.68 35.25
CA ILE A 379 -17.56 -6.55 36.37
C ILE A 379 -18.18 -5.77 37.54
N LEU A 380 -17.60 -4.63 37.89
CA LEU A 380 -17.92 -3.89 39.12
C LEU A 380 -18.75 -2.61 38.85
N GLY A 381 -18.76 -2.13 37.63
CA GLY A 381 -19.40 -0.87 37.25
C GLY A 381 -18.52 0.36 37.41
N MET A 382 -18.94 1.48 36.84
CA MET A 382 -18.23 2.77 36.88
C MET A 382 -18.12 3.36 38.31
N GLU A 383 -19.08 3.04 39.17
CA GLU A 383 -19.17 3.64 40.52
C GLU A 383 -18.00 3.24 41.45
N GLU A 384 -17.44 2.04 41.23
CA GLU A 384 -16.33 1.51 42.01
C GLU A 384 -14.97 2.08 41.65
N LEU A 385 -14.90 2.88 40.55
CA LEU A 385 -13.65 3.54 40.16
C LEU A 385 -13.34 4.75 41.05
N SER A 386 -12.05 5.01 41.26
CA SER A 386 -11.59 6.27 41.85
C SER A 386 -12.00 7.47 41.03
N ASP A 387 -12.09 8.66 41.63
CA ASP A 387 -12.43 9.89 40.91
C ASP A 387 -11.41 10.18 39.78
N GLU A 388 -10.13 9.86 40.01
CA GLU A 388 -9.07 9.99 39.00
C GLU A 388 -9.30 9.03 37.82
N ASP A 389 -9.66 7.77 38.07
CA ASP A 389 -9.94 6.81 37.03
C ASP A 389 -11.24 7.18 36.28
N LYS A 390 -12.27 7.67 36.96
CA LYS A 390 -13.50 8.19 36.34
C LYS A 390 -13.20 9.33 35.37
N LEU A 391 -12.34 10.27 35.76
CA LEU A 391 -11.90 11.35 34.88
C LEU A 391 -11.09 10.83 33.69
N THR A 392 -10.19 9.87 33.93
CA THR A 392 -9.40 9.22 32.89
C THR A 392 -10.29 8.52 31.87
N VAL A 393 -11.30 7.77 32.31
CA VAL A 393 -12.28 7.12 31.43
C VAL A 393 -13.06 8.14 30.61
N ALA A 394 -13.53 9.23 31.23
CA ALA A 394 -14.27 10.29 30.54
C ALA A 394 -13.42 10.93 29.43
N ARG A 395 -12.16 11.24 29.70
CA ARG A 395 -11.23 11.79 28.70
C ARG A 395 -10.86 10.77 27.63
N ALA A 396 -10.63 9.50 28.01
CA ALA A 396 -10.33 8.43 27.08
C ALA A 396 -11.45 8.23 26.03
N ARG A 397 -12.71 8.27 26.45
CA ARG A 397 -13.86 8.17 25.55
C ARG A 397 -13.92 9.35 24.58
N LYS A 398 -13.64 10.56 25.05
CA LYS A 398 -13.54 11.77 24.21
C LYS A 398 -12.40 11.65 23.19
N LEU A 399 -11.21 11.19 23.63
CA LEU A 399 -10.05 10.96 22.75
C LEU A 399 -10.37 9.90 21.71
N GLN A 400 -10.99 8.78 22.11
CA GLN A 400 -11.35 7.71 21.19
C GLN A 400 -12.34 8.19 20.12
N ARG A 401 -13.36 8.97 20.49
CA ARG A 401 -14.29 9.57 19.54
C ARG A 401 -13.64 10.65 18.67
N PHE A 402 -12.72 11.43 19.21
CA PHE A 402 -12.01 12.46 18.45
C PHE A 402 -10.99 11.88 17.46
N LEU A 403 -10.55 10.63 17.62
CA LEU A 403 -9.79 9.91 16.60
C LEU A 403 -10.62 9.64 15.33
N SER A 404 -11.95 9.64 15.41
CA SER A 404 -12.82 9.52 14.24
C SER A 404 -12.79 10.80 13.40
N GLN A 405 -12.97 10.65 12.08
CA GLN A 405 -12.92 11.75 11.12
C GLN A 405 -13.77 11.42 9.90
N PRO A 406 -14.59 12.37 9.41
CA PRO A 406 -15.32 12.17 8.16
C PRO A 406 -14.37 12.27 6.96
N PHE A 407 -14.56 11.38 5.98
CA PHE A 407 -13.74 11.28 4.78
C PHE A 407 -14.42 11.90 3.58
N HIS A 408 -13.65 12.56 2.70
CA HIS A 408 -14.15 13.10 1.45
C HIS A 408 -14.70 12.02 0.53
N VAL A 409 -14.01 10.87 0.46
CA VAL A 409 -14.42 9.75 -0.38
C VAL A 409 -15.67 9.02 0.13
N ALA A 410 -16.07 9.27 1.38
CA ALA A 410 -17.24 8.66 1.99
C ALA A 410 -18.46 9.60 2.09
N GLU A 411 -18.37 10.84 1.61
CA GLU A 411 -19.43 11.86 1.70
C GLU A 411 -20.77 11.35 1.15
N THR A 412 -20.75 10.67 0.01
CA THR A 412 -21.96 10.14 -0.64
C THR A 412 -22.67 9.07 0.18
N PHE A 413 -21.92 8.34 1.03
CA PHE A 413 -22.45 7.26 1.85
C PHE A 413 -22.87 7.73 3.24
N THR A 414 -22.10 8.65 3.82
CA THR A 414 -22.30 9.11 5.20
C THR A 414 -23.17 10.35 5.30
N GLY A 415 -23.29 11.12 4.21
CA GLY A 415 -23.94 12.42 4.20
C GLY A 415 -23.17 13.50 4.98
N MET A 416 -21.93 13.20 5.43
CA MET A 416 -21.09 14.15 6.14
C MET A 416 -19.98 14.64 5.21
N PRO A 417 -19.73 15.96 5.13
CA PRO A 417 -18.64 16.51 4.36
C PRO A 417 -17.30 16.05 4.95
N GLY A 418 -16.39 15.58 4.09
CA GLY A 418 -15.06 15.17 4.49
C GLY A 418 -14.21 16.35 4.95
N VAL A 419 -13.27 16.09 5.84
CA VAL A 419 -12.39 17.14 6.39
C VAL A 419 -10.95 16.67 6.39
N TYR A 420 -10.08 17.45 5.76
CA TYR A 420 -8.63 17.36 5.94
C TYR A 420 -8.24 18.10 7.22
N VAL A 421 -7.53 17.46 8.14
CA VAL A 421 -7.10 18.10 9.39
C VAL A 421 -5.58 18.22 9.38
N SER A 422 -5.07 19.46 9.51
CA SER A 422 -3.64 19.70 9.57
C SER A 422 -3.01 19.06 10.82
N LEU A 423 -1.73 18.69 10.74
CA LEU A 423 -0.99 18.17 11.90
C LEU A 423 -1.04 19.15 13.08
N LYS A 424 -0.95 20.45 12.81
CA LYS A 424 -1.02 21.51 13.82
C LYS A 424 -2.35 21.52 14.57
N ASP A 425 -3.47 21.40 13.84
CA ASP A 425 -4.81 21.38 14.43
C ASP A 425 -5.07 20.05 15.15
N THR A 426 -4.54 18.95 14.61
CA THR A 426 -4.56 17.64 15.26
C THR A 426 -3.87 17.72 16.62
N MET A 427 -2.63 18.18 16.66
CA MET A 427 -1.87 18.31 17.92
C MET A 427 -2.58 19.23 18.93
N ARG A 428 -3.08 20.39 18.47
CA ARG A 428 -3.82 21.32 19.32
C ARG A 428 -5.04 20.64 19.95
N GLY A 429 -5.84 19.97 19.15
CA GLY A 429 -7.07 19.33 19.61
C GLY A 429 -6.82 18.26 20.66
N PHE A 430 -5.89 17.34 20.41
CA PHE A 430 -5.56 16.29 21.36
C PHE A 430 -4.92 16.84 22.66
N LYS A 431 -4.06 17.86 22.55
CA LYS A 431 -3.47 18.53 23.71
C LYS A 431 -4.53 19.14 24.60
N GLU A 432 -5.48 19.86 24.01
CA GLU A 432 -6.56 20.52 24.77
C GLU A 432 -7.47 19.52 25.48
N ILE A 433 -7.73 18.35 24.87
CA ILE A 433 -8.50 17.28 25.52
C ILE A 433 -7.70 16.68 26.69
N LEU A 434 -6.40 16.39 26.50
CA LEU A 434 -5.53 15.86 27.56
C LEU A 434 -5.43 16.83 28.74
N GLU A 435 -5.34 18.14 28.49
CA GLU A 435 -5.31 19.19 29.52
C GLU A 435 -6.66 19.41 30.19
N GLY A 436 -7.73 18.79 29.72
CA GLY A 436 -9.07 18.88 30.31
C GLY A 436 -9.84 20.14 29.98
N LYS A 437 -9.39 20.95 29.00
CA LYS A 437 -10.10 22.20 28.61
C LYS A 437 -11.54 22.00 28.15
N HIS A 438 -11.86 20.79 27.73
CA HIS A 438 -13.16 20.42 27.19
C HIS A 438 -13.86 19.33 28.01
N ASP A 439 -13.54 19.20 29.32
CA ASP A 439 -14.15 18.21 30.19
C ASP A 439 -15.66 18.41 30.37
N ASN A 440 -16.13 19.64 30.17
CA ASN A 440 -17.55 20.02 30.24
C ASN A 440 -18.39 19.64 29.02
N LEU A 441 -17.75 19.26 27.89
CA LEU A 441 -18.47 18.86 26.67
C LEU A 441 -18.85 17.38 26.72
N PRO A 442 -20.01 16.99 26.17
CA PRO A 442 -20.40 15.59 26.05
C PRO A 442 -19.48 14.84 25.05
N GLU A 443 -19.30 13.55 25.24
CA GLU A 443 -18.43 12.74 24.36
C GLU A 443 -18.91 12.71 22.89
N GLU A 444 -20.21 12.83 22.63
CA GLU A 444 -20.79 12.90 21.29
C GLU A 444 -20.33 14.13 20.49
N ALA A 445 -19.90 15.18 21.15
CA ALA A 445 -19.37 16.37 20.49
C ALA A 445 -18.08 16.09 19.72
N PHE A 446 -17.32 15.09 20.14
CA PHE A 446 -16.02 14.69 19.55
C PHE A 446 -16.13 13.65 18.44
N TYR A 447 -17.33 13.12 18.21
CA TYR A 447 -17.54 12.07 17.21
C TYR A 447 -17.68 12.61 15.81
N MET A 448 -16.90 12.06 14.85
CA MET A 448 -16.92 12.41 13.42
C MET A 448 -16.84 13.92 13.18
N VAL A 449 -15.81 14.53 13.72
CA VAL A 449 -15.49 15.96 13.55
C VAL A 449 -14.06 16.12 13.02
N GLY A 450 -13.78 17.25 12.40
CA GLY A 450 -12.43 17.61 11.95
C GLY A 450 -11.58 18.14 13.10
N THR A 451 -11.66 19.41 13.34
CA THR A 451 -10.86 20.12 14.35
C THR A 451 -11.53 20.14 15.73
N ILE A 452 -10.79 20.60 16.73
CA ILE A 452 -11.36 20.78 18.07
C ILE A 452 -12.43 21.88 18.09
N ASP A 453 -12.31 22.88 17.21
CA ASP A 453 -13.29 23.96 17.09
C ASP A 453 -14.63 23.42 16.58
N ASP A 454 -14.62 22.43 15.69
CA ASP A 454 -15.82 21.73 15.22
C ASP A 454 -16.49 20.95 16.37
N ALA A 455 -15.69 20.32 17.23
CA ALA A 455 -16.18 19.62 18.40
C ALA A 455 -16.86 20.60 19.39
N VAL A 456 -16.26 21.75 19.64
CA VAL A 456 -16.84 22.82 20.49
C VAL A 456 -18.13 23.34 19.88
N ALA A 457 -18.17 23.60 18.58
CA ALA A 457 -19.37 24.07 17.89
C ALA A 457 -20.50 23.02 17.94
N LYS A 458 -20.16 21.73 17.76
CA LYS A 458 -21.09 20.62 17.87
C LYS A 458 -21.61 20.47 19.31
N GLY A 459 -20.74 20.61 20.32
CA GLY A 459 -21.13 20.55 21.73
C GLY A 459 -22.11 21.64 22.11
N LYS A 460 -21.95 22.88 21.61
CA LYS A 460 -22.90 23.98 21.81
C LYS A 460 -24.27 23.65 21.21
N ARG A 461 -24.30 23.16 19.97
CA ARG A 461 -25.56 22.75 19.31
C ARG A 461 -26.29 21.64 20.06
N LEU A 462 -25.57 20.66 20.60
CA LEU A 462 -26.15 19.60 21.40
C LEU A 462 -26.75 20.14 22.72
N ALA A 463 -26.10 21.10 23.36
CA ALA A 463 -26.61 21.74 24.59
C ALA A 463 -27.84 22.62 24.33
N GLU A 464 -27.97 23.22 23.16
CA GLU A 464 -29.13 24.05 22.74
C GLU A 464 -30.31 23.21 22.24
N GLY A 465 -30.20 21.88 22.20
CA GLY A 465 -31.27 20.98 21.78
C GLY A 465 -31.52 20.93 20.27
N SER A 466 -30.60 21.46 19.48
CA SER A 466 -30.62 21.43 18.02
C SER A 466 -29.72 20.29 17.54
N ALA A 467 -30.22 19.05 17.57
CA ALA A 467 -29.53 17.87 17.03
C ALA A 467 -29.97 17.60 15.58
#